data_334130937ef10725ecb563f8eba8f046
#
_entry.id   334130937ef10725ecb563f8eba8f046
#
_cell.length_a   1.000
_cell.length_b   1.000
_cell.length_c   1.000
_cell.angle_alpha   90.00
_cell.angle_beta   90.00
_cell.angle_gamma   90.00
#
_symmetry.space_group_name_H-M   'P 1'
#
loop_
_entity.id
_entity.type
_entity.pdbx_description
1 polymer ?
#
loop_
_entity_poly.entity_id
_entity_poly.type
_entity_poly.pdbx_seq_one_letter_code
_entity_poly.pdbx_strand_id
1 'polypeptide(L)'
;RPTGGPGNYNGSLLVRNVRLRDAPALAALINAVSVVGLLEQMNGAGLHFADVEADFLLTPEQVVLRSGSAVGASLGVSMDGYYHLGRKEMDFQGVFSPVYMINGIGSLLTRKGEGLIGFTYRLRGTPDAPRVNLNPLSALAPGMLRELFRRRPPEPQVPADG
;
A
#
# COMPACT_ATOMS: atom_id res chain seq x y z
N ARG A 1 10.60 -16.11 11.67
CA ARG A 1 11.77 -17.02 11.76
C ARG A 1 13.04 -16.20 11.63
N PRO A 2 14.09 -16.42 12.47
CA PRO A 2 15.35 -15.72 12.31
C PRO A 2 16.00 -16.11 10.98
N THR A 3 16.55 -15.15 10.26
CA THR A 3 17.23 -15.38 8.98
C THR A 3 18.46 -14.50 8.86
N GLY A 4 19.62 -15.12 8.72
CA GLY A 4 20.84 -14.48 8.20
C GLY A 4 21.49 -13.43 9.09
N GLY A 5 21.65 -13.65 10.36
CA GLY A 5 22.39 -12.78 11.26
C GLY A 5 21.62 -12.42 12.52
N PRO A 6 22.29 -12.02 13.61
CA PRO A 6 21.62 -11.65 14.85
C PRO A 6 20.74 -10.40 14.63
N GLY A 7 19.46 -10.53 14.95
CA GLY A 7 18.49 -9.43 14.86
C GLY A 7 17.69 -9.33 13.58
N ASN A 8 17.83 -10.26 12.64
CA ASN A 8 17.01 -10.30 11.43
C ASN A 8 15.89 -11.35 11.53
N TYR A 9 14.66 -10.90 11.31
CA TYR A 9 13.47 -11.76 11.44
C TYR A 9 12.56 -11.62 10.22
N ASN A 10 12.23 -12.73 9.57
CA ASN A 10 11.13 -12.76 8.61
C ASN A 10 9.81 -12.99 9.35
N GLY A 11 8.80 -12.23 9.00
CA GLY A 11 7.47 -12.35 9.53
C GLY A 11 6.41 -12.24 8.43
N SER A 12 5.27 -12.85 8.70
CA SER A 12 4.06 -12.68 7.93
C SER A 12 2.91 -12.28 8.88
N LEU A 13 2.04 -11.43 8.40
CA LEU A 13 0.86 -10.95 9.10
C LEU A 13 -0.37 -11.23 8.24
N LEU A 14 -1.39 -11.80 8.85
CA LEU A 14 -2.73 -11.90 8.28
C LEU A 14 -3.71 -11.41 9.33
N VAL A 15 -4.42 -10.32 9.01
CA VAL A 15 -5.47 -9.77 9.88
C VAL A 15 -6.76 -9.70 9.08
N ARG A 16 -7.86 -10.14 9.66
CA ARG A 16 -9.18 -10.15 9.05
C ARG A 16 -10.13 -9.19 9.75
N ASN A 17 -11.08 -8.65 8.99
CA ASN A 17 -12.12 -7.76 9.50
C ASN A 17 -11.55 -6.53 10.22
N VAL A 18 -10.58 -5.87 9.60
CA VAL A 18 -9.95 -4.66 10.13
C VAL A 18 -10.80 -3.44 9.82
N ARG A 19 -11.01 -2.60 10.83
CA ARG A 19 -11.59 -1.27 10.64
C ARG A 19 -10.54 -0.21 10.94
N LEU A 20 -10.19 0.58 9.93
CA LEU A 20 -9.16 1.60 10.02
C LEU A 20 -9.79 2.99 10.11
N ARG A 21 -9.36 3.76 11.09
CA ARG A 21 -9.70 5.17 11.31
C ARG A 21 -8.42 5.96 11.56
N ASP A 22 -8.45 7.25 11.27
CA ASP A 22 -7.36 8.19 11.61
C ASP A 22 -5.97 7.72 11.13
N ALA A 23 -5.90 7.28 9.86
CA ALA A 23 -4.65 6.82 9.25
C ALA A 23 -4.08 7.90 8.31
N PRO A 24 -3.11 8.73 8.76
CA PRO A 24 -2.61 9.87 7.98
C PRO A 24 -2.07 9.48 6.60
N ALA A 25 -1.34 8.37 6.49
CA ALA A 25 -0.82 7.89 5.22
C ALA A 25 -1.92 7.49 4.23
N LEU A 26 -2.97 6.81 4.72
CA LEU A 26 -4.12 6.43 3.89
C LEU A 26 -4.97 7.66 3.53
N ALA A 27 -5.14 8.61 4.46
CA ALA A 27 -5.80 9.88 4.18
C ALA A 27 -5.08 10.68 3.09
N ALA A 28 -3.75 10.72 3.12
CA ALA A 28 -2.94 11.36 2.08
C ALA A 28 -3.12 10.68 0.70
N LEU A 29 -3.20 9.36 0.66
CA LEU A 29 -3.50 8.61 -0.58
C LEU A 29 -4.90 8.93 -1.12
N ILE A 30 -5.91 8.89 -0.27
CA ILE A 30 -7.31 9.18 -0.64
C ILE A 30 -7.44 10.62 -1.17
N ASN A 31 -6.82 11.58 -0.49
CA ASN A 31 -6.80 12.98 -0.92
C ASN A 31 -6.12 13.15 -2.28
N ALA A 32 -5.00 12.48 -2.50
CA ALA A 32 -4.26 12.57 -3.74
C ALA A 32 -5.06 12.05 -4.94
N VAL A 33 -5.95 11.07 -4.73
CA VAL A 33 -6.87 10.55 -5.76
C VAL A 33 -8.17 11.37 -5.84
N SER A 34 -8.37 12.31 -4.94
CA SER A 34 -9.57 13.17 -4.86
C SER A 34 -10.89 12.41 -4.64
N VAL A 35 -10.85 11.31 -3.89
CA VAL A 35 -12.04 10.51 -3.57
C VAL A 35 -12.63 10.95 -2.23
N VAL A 36 -13.37 12.05 -2.25
CA VAL A 36 -13.94 12.68 -1.04
C VAL A 36 -14.80 11.73 -0.22
N GLY A 37 -15.62 10.90 -0.85
CA GLY A 37 -16.48 9.94 -0.15
C GLY A 37 -15.73 8.90 0.70
N LEU A 38 -14.51 8.52 0.30
CA LEU A 38 -13.66 7.63 1.10
C LEU A 38 -13.13 8.32 2.35
N LEU A 39 -12.81 9.62 2.26
CA LEU A 39 -12.39 10.42 3.43
C LEU A 39 -13.52 10.56 4.45
N GLU A 40 -14.73 10.86 3.98
CA GLU A 40 -15.90 10.94 4.86
C GLU A 40 -16.17 9.61 5.56
N GLN A 41 -16.06 8.49 4.81
CA GLN A 41 -16.22 7.17 5.39
C GLN A 41 -15.13 6.86 6.42
N MET A 42 -13.87 7.22 6.15
CA MET A 42 -12.76 6.98 7.07
C MET A 42 -12.93 7.78 8.37
N ASN A 43 -13.30 9.04 8.26
CA ASN A 43 -13.50 9.94 9.42
C ASN A 43 -14.76 9.58 10.23
N GLY A 44 -15.73 8.93 9.61
CA GLY A 44 -16.96 8.49 10.26
C GLY A 44 -16.90 7.04 10.75
N ALA A 45 -17.50 6.13 9.99
CA ALA A 45 -17.59 4.71 10.35
C ALA A 45 -16.25 3.97 10.33
N GLY A 46 -15.25 4.51 9.64
CA GLY A 46 -13.97 3.88 9.34
C GLY A 46 -14.01 3.05 8.05
N LEU A 47 -12.84 2.85 7.47
CA LEU A 47 -12.68 1.98 6.31
C LEU A 47 -12.54 0.54 6.76
N HIS A 48 -13.36 -0.33 6.18
CA HIS A 48 -13.36 -1.75 6.49
C HIS A 48 -12.55 -2.53 5.45
N PHE A 49 -11.60 -3.32 5.95
CA PHE A 49 -10.82 -4.27 5.16
C PHE A 49 -11.18 -5.69 5.60
N ALA A 50 -11.56 -6.52 4.62
CA ALA A 50 -11.84 -7.92 4.87
C ALA A 50 -10.56 -8.68 5.25
N ASP A 51 -9.51 -8.45 4.46
CA ASP A 51 -8.21 -9.09 4.64
C ASP A 51 -7.09 -8.05 4.53
N VAL A 52 -6.13 -8.14 5.44
CA VAL A 52 -4.87 -7.41 5.42
C VAL A 52 -3.74 -8.41 5.55
N GLU A 53 -2.88 -8.48 4.56
CA GLU A 53 -1.75 -9.39 4.51
C GLU A 53 -0.45 -8.62 4.37
N ALA A 54 0.61 -9.11 5.00
CA ALA A 54 1.93 -8.54 4.86
C ALA A 54 3.02 -9.60 5.08
N ASP A 55 4.05 -9.57 4.23
CA ASP A 55 5.30 -10.26 4.41
C ASP A 55 6.42 -9.26 4.60
N PHE A 56 7.18 -9.40 5.65
CA PHE A 56 8.20 -8.42 6.01
C PHE A 56 9.48 -9.05 6.55
N LEU A 57 10.56 -8.28 6.44
CA LEU A 57 11.82 -8.51 7.12
C LEU A 57 12.04 -7.40 8.14
N LEU A 58 12.21 -7.78 9.39
CA LEU A 58 12.62 -6.86 10.45
C LEU A 58 14.14 -6.99 10.65
N THR A 59 14.84 -5.86 10.60
CA THR A 59 16.25 -5.70 10.96
C THR A 59 16.38 -4.73 12.11
N PRO A 60 17.57 -4.59 12.74
CA PRO A 60 17.77 -3.59 13.79
C PRO A 60 17.53 -2.13 13.34
N GLU A 61 17.74 -1.83 12.06
CA GLU A 61 17.63 -0.47 11.51
C GLU A 61 16.29 -0.20 10.80
N GLN A 62 15.66 -1.24 10.26
CA GLN A 62 14.51 -1.04 9.38
C GLN A 62 13.53 -2.22 9.34
N VAL A 63 12.30 -1.91 8.98
CA VAL A 63 11.31 -2.87 8.54
C VAL A 63 11.25 -2.81 7.02
N VAL A 64 11.51 -3.92 6.35
CA VAL A 64 11.34 -4.08 4.90
C VAL A 64 10.04 -4.81 4.65
N LEU A 65 9.05 -4.13 4.11
CA LEU A 65 7.80 -4.71 3.66
C LEU A 65 8.02 -5.26 2.25
N ARG A 66 8.08 -6.57 2.12
CA ARG A 66 8.27 -7.25 0.83
C ARG A 66 7.01 -7.26 0.00
N SER A 67 5.90 -7.47 0.67
CA SER A 67 4.56 -7.37 0.09
C SER A 67 3.57 -7.03 1.18
N GLY A 68 2.65 -6.16 0.88
CA GLY A 68 1.52 -5.83 1.72
C GLY A 68 0.29 -5.65 0.86
N SER A 69 -0.85 -6.11 1.33
CA SER A 69 -2.13 -5.86 0.69
C SER A 69 -3.23 -5.67 1.72
N ALA A 70 -4.14 -4.78 1.41
CA ALA A 70 -5.36 -4.58 2.17
C ALA A 70 -6.53 -4.51 1.19
N VAL A 71 -7.50 -5.40 1.35
CA VAL A 71 -8.65 -5.52 0.46
C VAL A 71 -9.93 -5.26 1.24
N GLY A 72 -10.69 -4.27 0.79
CA GLY A 72 -11.98 -3.90 1.36
C GLY A 72 -13.05 -3.70 0.30
N ALA A 73 -14.29 -3.51 0.74
CA ALA A 73 -15.42 -3.27 -0.15
C ALA A 73 -15.33 -1.92 -0.88
N SER A 74 -14.64 -0.94 -0.29
CA SER A 74 -14.56 0.42 -0.82
C SER A 74 -13.25 0.70 -1.55
N LEU A 75 -12.18 -0.02 -1.22
CA LEU A 75 -10.86 0.17 -1.83
C LEU A 75 -9.96 -1.05 -1.63
N GLY A 76 -8.98 -1.16 -2.51
CA GLY A 76 -7.85 -2.07 -2.38
C GLY A 76 -6.54 -1.26 -2.36
N VAL A 77 -5.58 -1.70 -1.55
CA VAL A 77 -4.24 -1.12 -1.49
C VAL A 77 -3.21 -2.22 -1.50
N SER A 78 -2.19 -2.09 -2.33
CA SER A 78 -0.96 -2.88 -2.22
C SER A 78 0.21 -1.99 -1.87
N MET A 79 1.21 -2.54 -1.20
CA MET A 79 2.35 -1.77 -0.72
C MET A 79 3.60 -2.65 -0.61
N ASP A 80 4.74 -2.12 -1.02
CA ASP A 80 6.07 -2.64 -0.72
C ASP A 80 7.03 -1.47 -0.45
N GLY A 81 8.12 -1.73 0.25
CA GLY A 81 9.07 -0.69 0.59
C GLY A 81 9.69 -0.88 1.97
N TYR A 82 10.09 0.20 2.60
CA TYR A 82 10.77 0.12 3.89
C TYR A 82 10.44 1.30 4.82
N TYR A 83 10.64 1.05 6.12
CA TYR A 83 10.55 2.02 7.19
C TYR A 83 11.80 1.97 8.05
N HIS A 84 12.52 3.09 8.13
CA HIS A 84 13.70 3.24 8.98
C HIS A 84 13.30 3.54 10.43
N LEU A 85 13.66 2.66 11.35
CA LEU A 85 13.29 2.76 12.76
C LEU A 85 13.94 3.98 13.44
N GLY A 86 15.22 4.23 13.20
CA GLY A 86 15.95 5.32 13.83
C GLY A 86 15.53 6.71 13.31
N ARG A 87 15.39 6.86 11.99
CA ARG A 87 14.99 8.14 11.36
C ARG A 87 13.48 8.35 11.32
N LYS A 88 12.70 7.32 11.60
CA LYS A 88 11.24 7.32 11.47
C LYS A 88 10.76 7.72 10.05
N GLU A 89 11.53 7.35 9.05
CA GLU A 89 11.25 7.67 7.65
C GLU A 89 10.77 6.44 6.89
N MET A 90 9.81 6.65 6.01
CA MET A 90 9.25 5.61 5.15
C MET A 90 9.47 5.93 3.67
N ASP A 91 9.65 4.89 2.88
CA ASP A 91 9.61 4.93 1.42
C ASP A 91 8.89 3.67 0.93
N PHE A 92 7.63 3.83 0.64
CA PHE A 92 6.76 2.78 0.14
C PHE A 92 6.26 3.12 -1.25
N GLN A 93 5.92 2.09 -2.01
CA GLN A 93 5.26 2.19 -3.30
C GLN A 93 4.17 1.12 -3.40
N GLY A 94 3.24 1.31 -4.31
CA GLY A 94 2.18 0.34 -4.50
C GLY A 94 1.09 0.81 -5.44
N VAL A 95 -0.04 0.15 -5.34
CA VAL A 95 -1.24 0.46 -6.11
C VAL A 95 -2.39 0.75 -5.16
N PHE A 96 -3.10 1.81 -5.43
CA PHE A 96 -4.34 2.20 -4.77
C PHE A 96 -5.50 2.07 -5.77
N SER A 97 -6.51 1.27 -5.43
CA SER A 97 -7.67 0.98 -6.29
C SER A 97 -8.97 1.32 -5.57
N PRO A 98 -9.57 2.50 -5.81
CA PRO A 98 -10.87 2.84 -5.26
C PRO A 98 -11.98 2.08 -6.02
N VAL A 99 -12.75 1.27 -5.32
CA VAL A 99 -13.82 0.45 -5.92
C VAL A 99 -14.97 1.29 -6.49
N TYR A 100 -15.21 2.48 -5.95
CA TYR A 100 -16.27 3.38 -6.43
C TYR A 100 -16.11 3.83 -7.88
N MET A 101 -14.88 3.91 -8.39
CA MET A 101 -14.64 4.26 -9.78
C MET A 101 -15.06 3.14 -10.75
N ILE A 102 -15.22 1.92 -10.24
CA ILE A 102 -15.62 0.75 -11.04
C ILE A 102 -17.13 0.76 -11.27
N ASN A 103 -17.92 1.15 -10.28
CA ASN A 103 -19.38 1.12 -10.36
C ASN A 103 -19.97 2.25 -11.21
N GLY A 104 -19.24 3.36 -11.42
CA GLY A 104 -19.70 4.48 -12.26
C GLY A 104 -19.37 4.33 -13.76
N ILE A 105 -18.37 3.52 -14.10
CA ILE A 105 -17.91 3.32 -15.50
C ILE A 105 -18.03 1.83 -15.90
N GLY A 106 -18.35 0.97 -14.96
CA GLY A 106 -17.89 -0.41 -14.92
C GLY A 106 -18.81 -1.49 -15.44
N SER A 107 -19.96 -1.23 -16.04
CA SER A 107 -20.70 -2.34 -16.68
C SER A 107 -20.16 -2.68 -18.09
N LEU A 108 -19.35 -1.79 -18.69
CA LEU A 108 -18.81 -1.96 -20.03
C LEU A 108 -17.38 -2.51 -20.10
N LEU A 109 -16.61 -2.49 -19.00
CA LEU A 109 -15.19 -2.84 -19.01
C LEU A 109 -14.82 -4.09 -18.19
N THR A 110 -15.75 -4.70 -17.47
CA THR A 110 -15.44 -5.87 -16.64
C THR A 110 -15.93 -7.17 -17.28
N ARG A 111 -15.19 -7.66 -18.25
CA ARG A 111 -15.14 -9.12 -18.48
C ARG A 111 -14.23 -9.72 -17.41
N LYS A 112 -14.86 -10.43 -16.42
CA LYS A 112 -14.21 -11.36 -15.46
C LYS A 112 -12.71 -11.11 -15.19
N GLY A 113 -12.40 -10.23 -14.26
CA GLY A 113 -11.04 -10.13 -13.71
C GLY A 113 -10.08 -9.15 -14.40
N GLU A 114 -10.50 -8.44 -15.44
CA GLU A 114 -9.70 -7.45 -16.15
C GLU A 114 -10.31 -6.08 -15.96
N GLY A 115 -9.74 -5.24 -15.10
CA GLY A 115 -10.13 -3.83 -15.09
C GLY A 115 -10.32 -3.16 -13.75
N LEU A 116 -9.56 -3.52 -12.74
CA LEU A 116 -9.41 -2.65 -11.59
C LEU A 116 -8.62 -1.42 -12.03
N ILE A 117 -9.26 -0.26 -12.05
CA ILE A 117 -8.54 1.01 -12.22
C ILE A 117 -7.71 1.20 -10.95
N GLY A 118 -6.39 1.15 -11.10
CA GLY A 118 -5.45 1.34 -10.00
C GLY A 118 -4.50 2.48 -10.28
N PHE A 119 -4.25 3.30 -9.28
CA PHE A 119 -3.25 4.36 -9.32
C PHE A 119 -1.98 3.87 -8.66
N THR A 120 -0.86 3.89 -9.37
CA THR A 120 0.44 3.66 -8.74
C THR A 120 0.82 4.87 -7.90
N TYR A 121 1.33 4.63 -6.73
CA TYR A 121 1.76 5.69 -5.82
C TYR A 121 3.14 5.42 -5.22
N ARG A 122 3.75 6.50 -4.76
CA ARG A 122 4.90 6.47 -3.86
C ARG A 122 4.59 7.30 -2.63
N LEU A 123 4.82 6.71 -1.47
CA LEU A 123 4.58 7.29 -0.16
C LEU A 123 5.91 7.45 0.56
N ARG A 124 6.26 8.68 0.92
CA ARG A 124 7.50 9.02 1.59
C ARG A 124 7.27 9.94 2.78
N GLY A 125 8.31 10.16 3.56
CA GLY A 125 8.32 11.05 4.72
C GLY A 125 8.20 10.31 6.03
N THR A 126 7.60 10.95 7.01
CA THR A 126 7.34 10.35 8.33
C THR A 126 5.86 9.95 8.45
N PRO A 127 5.50 9.06 9.39
CA PRO A 127 4.10 8.70 9.63
C PRO A 127 3.20 9.91 9.93
N ASP A 128 3.74 10.94 10.59
CA ASP A 128 2.99 12.16 10.95
C ASP A 128 2.93 13.19 9.81
N ALA A 129 3.84 13.10 8.83
CA ALA A 129 3.91 13.99 7.69
C ALA A 129 4.15 13.20 6.38
N PRO A 130 3.18 12.37 5.96
CA PRO A 130 3.29 11.57 4.75
C PRO A 130 3.21 12.45 3.50
N ARG A 131 4.04 12.12 2.50
CA ARG A 131 4.04 12.73 1.17
C ARG A 131 3.72 11.68 0.13
N VAL A 132 2.66 11.90 -0.61
CA VAL A 132 2.19 11.00 -1.67
C VAL A 132 2.48 11.59 -3.03
N ASN A 133 3.07 10.79 -3.89
CA ASN A 133 3.19 11.07 -5.33
C ASN A 133 2.41 10.01 -6.09
N LEU A 134 1.41 10.43 -6.85
CA LEU A 134 0.61 9.56 -7.71
C LEU A 134 1.08 9.66 -9.15
N ASN A 135 1.03 8.53 -9.85
CA ASN A 135 1.13 8.50 -11.30
C ASN A 135 -0.28 8.35 -11.93
N PRO A 136 -0.91 9.43 -12.39
CA PRO A 136 -2.26 9.37 -12.94
C PRO A 136 -2.34 8.57 -14.24
N LEU A 137 -1.25 8.45 -14.99
CA LEU A 137 -1.21 7.70 -16.24
C LEU A 137 -1.29 6.18 -16.03
N SER A 138 -0.98 5.71 -14.82
CA SER A 138 -1.06 4.29 -14.48
C SER A 138 -2.50 3.76 -14.44
N ALA A 139 -3.48 4.63 -14.25
CA ALA A 139 -4.89 4.27 -14.27
C ALA A 139 -5.37 3.78 -15.66
N LEU A 140 -4.65 4.14 -16.72
CA LEU A 140 -5.01 3.85 -18.12
C LEU A 140 -4.36 2.56 -18.65
N ALA A 141 -3.53 1.88 -17.87
CA ALA A 141 -2.74 0.73 -18.33
C ALA A 141 -2.99 -0.53 -17.48
N PRO A 142 -4.09 -1.27 -17.72
CA PRO A 142 -4.43 -2.47 -16.92
C PRO A 142 -3.34 -3.55 -16.91
N GLY A 143 -2.55 -3.67 -17.98
CA GLY A 143 -1.44 -4.63 -18.07
C GLY A 143 -0.27 -4.34 -17.14
N MET A 144 -0.03 -3.07 -16.81
CA MET A 144 1.04 -2.66 -15.89
C MET A 144 0.78 -3.11 -14.43
N LEU A 145 -0.47 -3.29 -14.05
CA LEU A 145 -0.83 -3.73 -12.70
C LEU A 145 -0.32 -5.14 -12.41
N ARG A 146 -0.30 -6.02 -13.42
CA ARG A 146 0.25 -7.37 -13.30
C ARG A 146 1.76 -7.39 -13.05
N GLU A 147 2.51 -6.48 -13.66
CA GLU A 147 3.95 -6.39 -13.49
C GLU A 147 4.33 -5.80 -12.13
N LEU A 148 3.51 -4.88 -11.59
CA LEU A 148 3.72 -4.31 -10.26
C LEU A 148 3.63 -5.37 -9.16
N PHE A 149 2.71 -6.30 -9.28
CA PHE A 149 2.59 -7.44 -8.35
C PHE A 149 3.71 -8.49 -8.54
N ARG A 150 4.50 -8.39 -9.62
CA ARG A 150 5.65 -9.25 -9.91
C ARG A 150 6.99 -8.58 -9.65
N ARG A 151 7.02 -7.34 -9.19
CA ARG A 151 8.27 -6.65 -8.89
C ARG A 151 9.03 -7.40 -7.81
N ARG A 152 10.36 -7.43 -8.00
CA ARG A 152 11.27 -7.97 -6.98
C ARG A 152 11.08 -7.18 -5.69
N PRO A 153 10.95 -7.84 -4.53
CA PRO A 153 10.87 -7.16 -3.24
C PRO A 153 12.04 -6.18 -3.08
N PRO A 154 11.86 -5.05 -2.40
CA PRO A 154 12.95 -4.13 -2.14
C PRO A 154 14.05 -4.85 -1.35
N GLU A 155 15.29 -4.66 -1.77
CA GLU A 155 16.45 -5.18 -1.04
C GLU A 155 16.73 -4.29 0.17
N PRO A 156 17.16 -4.85 1.31
CA PRO A 156 17.61 -4.07 2.45
C PRO A 156 18.73 -3.12 2.00
N GLN A 157 18.60 -1.84 2.32
CA GLN A 157 19.69 -0.90 2.07
C GLN A 157 20.83 -1.24 3.03
N VAL A 158 21.92 -1.79 2.51
CA VAL A 158 23.17 -1.93 3.25
C VAL A 158 23.73 -0.52 3.41
N PRO A 159 24.04 -0.07 4.64
CA PRO A 159 24.77 1.20 4.83
C PRO A 159 26.03 1.12 3.97
N ALA A 160 26.27 2.12 3.14
CA ALA A 160 27.56 2.27 2.49
C ALA A 160 28.57 2.49 3.61
N ASP A 161 29.40 1.50 3.86
CA ASP A 161 30.55 1.64 4.76
C ASP A 161 31.42 2.76 4.20
N GLY A 162 31.37 3.89 4.91
CA GLY A 162 32.25 5.01 4.69
C GLY A 162 33.45 4.91 5.62
#